data_c4a9b494912acf54387ec9ca0b93c394
#
_entry.id   c4a9b494912acf54387ec9ca0b93c394
#
_cell.length_a   1.000
_cell.length_b   1.000
_cell.length_c   1.000
_cell.angle_alpha   90.00
_cell.angle_beta   90.00
_cell.angle_gamma   90.00
#
_symmetry.space_group_name_H-M   'P 1'
#
loop_
_entity.id
_entity.type
_entity.pdbx_description
1 polymer ?
#
loop_
_entity_poly.entity_id
_entity_poly.type
_entity_poly.pdbx_seq_one_letter_code
_entity_poly.pdbx_strand_id
1 'polypeptide(L)'
;RKVLIVIQFLISFVLIVGTFTVVWQVRYMQSKAFTDSHSRMLVIKYPSFTEGLALRMESFTKRLKQRADISHVTVSGAVPGVEVANYFTNRPYGSDPSQVKLIQMFAVDYDYLPAYLPDLICGRCFSEDFGGDLNRIVLNEEAVRLLGYESPEAALGQQVKMEVVADPLEIIGVVRNYHQQSLSVAYKPIIFFMKERVPFIETPYISIRLTGEGEDSVLAEIRQLYHEYFPTSLFSYFFLNDLNTFLYKSDRNFGWIFAGAALLAVF
;
A
#
# COMPACT_ATOMS: atom_id res chain seq x y z
N ARG A 1 46.09 21.71 -24.15
CA ARG A 1 44.90 21.74 -25.04
C ARG A 1 44.34 20.34 -25.27
N LYS A 2 45.16 19.35 -25.75
CA LYS A 2 44.68 17.96 -26.01
C LYS A 2 44.16 17.27 -24.75
N VAL A 3 44.82 17.43 -23.60
CA VAL A 3 44.40 16.84 -22.32
C VAL A 3 43.05 17.38 -21.85
N LEU A 4 42.79 18.67 -22.04
CA LEU A 4 41.51 19.29 -21.67
C LEU A 4 40.34 18.70 -22.48
N ILE A 5 40.54 18.50 -23.78
CA ILE A 5 39.55 17.87 -24.66
C ILE A 5 39.25 16.43 -24.22
N VAL A 6 40.26 15.64 -23.89
CA VAL A 6 40.10 14.27 -23.42
C VAL A 6 39.30 14.23 -22.10
N ILE A 7 39.61 15.12 -21.15
CA ILE A 7 38.86 15.24 -19.89
C ILE A 7 37.38 15.63 -20.16
N GLN A 8 37.11 16.58 -21.06
CA GLN A 8 35.77 16.99 -21.45
C GLN A 8 34.96 15.83 -22.02
N PHE A 9 35.57 15.05 -22.96
CA PHE A 9 34.93 13.86 -23.51
C PHE A 9 34.63 12.80 -22.44
N LEU A 10 35.57 12.58 -21.52
CA LEU A 10 35.39 11.62 -20.43
C LEU A 10 34.19 12.03 -19.53
N ILE A 11 34.12 13.31 -19.14
CA ILE A 11 33.05 13.84 -18.31
C ILE A 11 31.69 13.71 -19.06
N SER A 12 31.64 14.11 -20.33
CA SER A 12 30.46 14.00 -21.16
C SER A 12 29.98 12.54 -21.29
N PHE A 13 30.89 11.60 -21.50
CA PHE A 13 30.58 10.17 -21.57
C PHE A 13 29.98 9.65 -20.27
N VAL A 14 30.60 9.98 -19.13
CA VAL A 14 30.10 9.58 -17.79
C VAL A 14 28.69 10.15 -17.55
N LEU A 15 28.44 11.42 -17.89
CA LEU A 15 27.13 12.06 -17.75
C LEU A 15 26.08 11.42 -18.65
N ILE A 16 26.40 11.08 -19.89
CA ILE A 16 25.48 10.41 -20.82
C ILE A 16 25.10 9.02 -20.31
N VAL A 17 26.08 8.21 -19.91
CA VAL A 17 25.84 6.86 -19.37
C VAL A 17 25.04 6.94 -18.07
N GLY A 18 25.40 7.84 -17.17
CA GLY A 18 24.67 8.07 -15.91
C GLY A 18 23.22 8.47 -16.17
N THR A 19 22.96 9.41 -17.08
CA THR A 19 21.61 9.84 -17.48
C THR A 19 20.78 8.68 -18.03
N PHE A 20 21.37 7.91 -18.96
CA PHE A 20 20.68 6.77 -19.55
C PHE A 20 20.33 5.71 -18.49
N THR A 21 21.25 5.43 -17.58
CA THR A 21 21.03 4.49 -16.47
C THR A 21 19.89 4.95 -15.57
N VAL A 22 19.86 6.23 -15.15
CA VAL A 22 18.79 6.79 -14.30
C VAL A 22 17.45 6.75 -15.03
N VAL A 23 17.38 7.17 -16.30
CA VAL A 23 16.13 7.13 -17.06
C VAL A 23 15.61 5.70 -17.21
N TRP A 24 16.48 4.76 -17.50
CA TRP A 24 16.11 3.35 -17.61
C TRP A 24 15.64 2.76 -16.28
N GLN A 25 16.34 3.08 -15.18
CA GLN A 25 15.96 2.66 -13.84
C GLN A 25 14.60 3.22 -13.41
N VAL A 26 14.32 4.51 -13.67
CA VAL A 26 13.02 5.12 -13.37
C VAL A 26 11.91 4.46 -14.19
N ARG A 27 12.12 4.22 -15.49
CA ARG A 27 11.15 3.49 -16.32
C ARG A 27 10.89 2.07 -15.82
N TYR A 28 11.94 1.35 -15.44
CA TYR A 28 11.81 0.01 -14.86
C TYR A 28 11.01 0.04 -13.55
N MET A 29 11.29 0.99 -12.67
CA MET A 29 10.53 1.18 -11.43
C MET A 29 9.05 1.46 -11.73
N GLN A 30 8.74 2.36 -12.64
CA GLN A 30 7.35 2.66 -13.02
C GLN A 30 6.61 1.44 -13.59
N SER A 31 7.28 0.61 -14.39
CA SER A 31 6.68 -0.61 -14.95
C SER A 31 6.45 -1.72 -13.94
N LYS A 32 7.13 -1.69 -12.80
CA LYS A 32 7.02 -2.70 -11.72
C LYS A 32 6.24 -2.20 -10.50
N ALA A 33 6.03 -0.90 -10.39
CA ALA A 33 5.45 -0.29 -9.19
C ALA A 33 4.04 -0.81 -8.86
N PHE A 34 3.24 -1.10 -9.89
CA PHE A 34 1.90 -1.68 -9.72
C PHE A 34 1.53 -2.50 -10.96
N THR A 35 0.99 -3.68 -10.72
CA THR A 35 0.40 -4.52 -11.78
C THR A 35 -0.83 -3.81 -12.37
N ASP A 36 -1.14 -4.05 -13.64
CA ASP A 36 -2.31 -3.47 -14.35
C ASP A 36 -3.63 -3.60 -13.59
N SER A 37 -3.72 -4.59 -12.69
CA SER A 37 -4.87 -4.80 -11.81
C SER A 37 -5.16 -3.64 -10.84
N HIS A 38 -4.20 -2.75 -10.54
CA HIS A 38 -4.39 -1.60 -9.65
C HIS A 38 -4.65 -0.28 -10.39
N SER A 39 -4.56 -0.27 -11.72
CA SER A 39 -4.67 0.95 -12.54
C SER A 39 -6.02 1.67 -12.39
N ARG A 40 -7.08 0.93 -12.03
CA ARG A 40 -8.46 1.45 -11.85
C ARG A 40 -8.93 1.44 -10.39
N MET A 41 -8.02 1.65 -9.45
CA MET A 41 -8.37 1.77 -8.04
C MET A 41 -8.60 3.23 -7.69
N LEU A 42 -9.87 3.57 -7.44
CA LEU A 42 -10.29 4.85 -6.87
C LEU A 42 -10.16 4.77 -5.34
N VAL A 43 -9.46 5.71 -4.74
CA VAL A 43 -9.33 5.82 -3.29
C VAL A 43 -10.01 7.09 -2.82
N ILE A 44 -10.97 6.95 -1.93
CA ILE A 44 -11.71 8.06 -1.29
C ILE A 44 -11.19 8.18 0.13
N LYS A 45 -10.94 9.40 0.58
CA LYS A 45 -10.67 9.65 2.00
C LYS A 45 -11.92 9.43 2.83
N TYR A 46 -11.74 8.78 3.98
CA TYR A 46 -12.81 8.53 4.93
C TYR A 46 -13.50 9.83 5.32
N PRO A 47 -14.84 9.85 5.42
CA PRO A 47 -15.57 11.07 5.76
C PRO A 47 -15.25 11.55 7.17
N SER A 48 -15.43 12.84 7.40
CA SER A 48 -15.27 13.44 8.73
C SER A 48 -16.22 12.80 9.75
N PHE A 49 -15.78 12.73 11.00
CA PHE A 49 -16.57 12.13 12.07
C PHE A 49 -17.93 12.83 12.20
N THR A 50 -19.00 12.03 12.14
CA THR A 50 -20.37 12.45 12.35
C THR A 50 -21.11 11.36 13.14
N GLU A 51 -22.16 11.73 13.84
CA GLU A 51 -23.01 10.75 14.55
C GLU A 51 -23.56 9.69 13.58
N GLY A 52 -23.48 8.41 13.97
CA GLY A 52 -23.90 7.29 13.14
C GLY A 52 -22.99 6.98 11.95
N LEU A 53 -21.74 7.49 11.93
CA LEU A 53 -20.79 7.31 10.85
C LEU A 53 -20.58 5.84 10.47
N ALA A 54 -20.41 4.95 11.46
CA ALA A 54 -20.18 3.52 11.22
C ALA A 54 -21.32 2.86 10.43
N LEU A 55 -22.57 3.13 10.82
CA LEU A 55 -23.76 2.60 10.13
C LEU A 55 -23.91 3.17 8.71
N ARG A 56 -23.63 4.47 8.54
CA ARG A 56 -23.65 5.11 7.21
C ARG A 56 -22.56 4.54 6.31
N MET A 57 -21.37 4.28 6.86
CA MET A 57 -20.25 3.64 6.13
C MET A 57 -20.61 2.23 5.69
N GLU A 58 -21.17 1.43 6.58
CA GLU A 58 -21.63 0.09 6.24
C GLU A 58 -22.67 0.12 5.10
N SER A 59 -23.65 1.00 5.21
CA SER A 59 -24.69 1.17 4.19
C SER A 59 -24.11 1.68 2.86
N PHE A 60 -23.19 2.63 2.89
CA PHE A 60 -22.52 3.17 1.71
C PHE A 60 -21.67 2.11 1.01
N THR A 61 -20.80 1.39 1.75
CA THR A 61 -19.96 0.34 1.18
C THR A 61 -20.80 -0.82 0.63
N LYS A 62 -21.88 -1.19 1.31
CA LYS A 62 -22.82 -2.20 0.83
C LYS A 62 -23.50 -1.76 -0.48
N ARG A 63 -23.90 -0.50 -0.60
CA ARG A 63 -24.48 0.04 -1.83
C ARG A 63 -23.49 0.05 -2.98
N LEU A 64 -22.22 0.38 -2.72
CA LEU A 64 -21.16 0.31 -3.71
C LEU A 64 -20.93 -1.13 -4.20
N LYS A 65 -20.87 -2.10 -3.29
CA LYS A 65 -20.67 -3.54 -3.61
C LYS A 65 -21.78 -4.13 -4.49
N GLN A 66 -22.99 -3.51 -4.52
CA GLN A 66 -24.11 -3.96 -5.35
C GLN A 66 -24.01 -3.50 -6.82
N ARG A 67 -23.06 -2.65 -7.15
CA ARG A 67 -22.89 -2.11 -8.50
C ARG A 67 -22.10 -3.08 -9.38
N ALA A 68 -22.53 -3.26 -10.62
CA ALA A 68 -21.89 -4.15 -11.58
C ALA A 68 -20.54 -3.61 -12.11
N ASP A 69 -20.35 -2.27 -12.04
CA ASP A 69 -19.15 -1.57 -12.45
C ASP A 69 -18.08 -1.47 -11.35
N ILE A 70 -18.32 -2.10 -10.19
CA ILE A 70 -17.40 -2.17 -9.05
C ILE A 70 -17.13 -3.64 -8.71
N SER A 71 -15.86 -4.04 -8.71
CA SER A 71 -15.49 -5.41 -8.36
C SER A 71 -15.11 -5.59 -6.88
N HIS A 72 -14.51 -4.59 -6.26
CA HIS A 72 -14.11 -4.63 -4.86
C HIS A 72 -14.30 -3.27 -4.18
N VAL A 73 -14.71 -3.31 -2.93
CA VAL A 73 -14.77 -2.14 -2.04
C VAL A 73 -14.14 -2.55 -0.71
N THR A 74 -13.12 -1.84 -0.28
CA THR A 74 -12.44 -2.12 1.00
C THR A 74 -12.19 -0.85 1.79
N VAL A 75 -12.20 -0.98 3.12
CA VAL A 75 -11.88 0.09 4.08
C VAL A 75 -10.63 -0.29 4.84
N SER A 76 -9.62 0.59 4.80
CA SER A 76 -8.31 0.26 5.35
C SER A 76 -7.58 1.44 5.96
N GLY A 77 -6.62 1.13 6.84
CA GLY A 77 -5.65 2.06 7.40
C GLY A 77 -4.48 2.39 6.48
N ALA A 78 -4.35 1.68 5.36
CA ALA A 78 -3.25 1.84 4.42
C ALA A 78 -3.70 1.60 2.98
N VAL A 79 -3.09 2.29 2.06
CA VAL A 79 -3.16 1.98 0.62
C VAL A 79 -1.74 1.98 0.05
N PRO A 80 -1.44 1.13 -0.93
CA PRO A 80 -0.12 1.11 -1.56
C PRO A 80 0.25 2.49 -2.12
N GLY A 81 1.51 2.88 -1.96
CA GLY A 81 2.00 4.19 -2.37
C GLY A 81 1.84 5.30 -1.34
N VAL A 82 1.08 5.10 -0.28
CA VAL A 82 0.92 6.07 0.82
C VAL A 82 1.75 5.64 2.03
N GLU A 83 2.52 6.57 2.57
CA GLU A 83 3.27 6.30 3.81
C GLU A 83 2.32 6.14 4.98
N VAL A 84 2.53 5.08 5.76
CA VAL A 84 1.77 4.79 6.97
C VAL A 84 2.73 4.80 8.16
N ALA A 85 2.42 5.62 9.16
CA ALA A 85 3.25 5.77 10.36
C ALA A 85 2.80 4.89 11.54
N ASN A 86 1.91 3.94 11.31
CA ASN A 86 1.38 3.07 12.37
C ASN A 86 2.37 1.94 12.67
N TYR A 87 3.32 2.21 13.55
CA TYR A 87 4.29 1.23 14.03
C TYR A 87 4.01 0.88 15.48
N PHE A 88 3.93 -0.42 15.77
CA PHE A 88 3.76 -0.92 17.12
C PHE A 88 4.78 -2.01 17.44
N THR A 89 5.03 -2.20 18.73
CA THR A 89 5.91 -3.25 19.23
C THR A 89 5.20 -4.59 19.23
N ASN A 90 5.84 -5.58 18.65
CA ASN A 90 5.35 -6.94 18.48
C ASN A 90 6.47 -7.93 18.77
N ARG A 91 6.14 -9.13 19.26
CA ARG A 91 7.09 -10.23 19.48
C ARG A 91 6.39 -11.58 19.35
N PRO A 92 7.12 -12.67 19.06
CA PRO A 92 6.55 -14.01 19.16
C PRO A 92 5.98 -14.23 20.57
N TYR A 93 4.80 -14.85 20.66
CA TYR A 93 4.19 -15.15 21.96
C TYR A 93 5.06 -16.12 22.74
N GLY A 94 5.23 -15.88 24.04
CA GLY A 94 6.13 -16.69 24.89
C GLY A 94 7.62 -16.31 24.81
N SER A 95 8.03 -15.42 23.89
CA SER A 95 9.42 -14.92 23.85
C SER A 95 9.68 -13.91 24.98
N ASP A 96 10.98 -13.64 25.23
CA ASP A 96 11.40 -12.64 26.20
C ASP A 96 10.78 -11.26 25.90
N PRO A 97 10.21 -10.56 26.88
CA PRO A 97 9.64 -9.22 26.70
C PRO A 97 10.60 -8.17 26.13
N SER A 98 11.91 -8.37 26.24
CA SER A 98 12.92 -7.49 25.64
C SER A 98 13.07 -7.66 24.12
N GLN A 99 12.57 -8.76 23.57
CA GLN A 99 12.70 -9.10 22.13
C GLN A 99 11.64 -8.45 21.24
N VAL A 100 11.08 -7.32 21.67
CA VAL A 100 10.09 -6.58 20.88
C VAL A 100 10.69 -6.06 19.56
N LYS A 101 9.89 -6.14 18.52
CA LYS A 101 10.18 -5.62 17.17
C LYS A 101 9.17 -4.56 16.80
N LEU A 102 9.65 -3.47 16.20
CA LEU A 102 8.79 -2.43 15.68
C LEU A 102 8.32 -2.83 14.28
N ILE A 103 7.02 -3.08 14.12
CA ILE A 103 6.42 -3.58 12.89
C ILE A 103 5.30 -2.65 12.47
N GLN A 104 5.19 -2.40 11.17
CA GLN A 104 4.12 -1.59 10.59
C GLN A 104 2.80 -2.37 10.64
N MET A 105 1.73 -1.70 11.10
CA MET A 105 0.46 -2.34 11.38
C MET A 105 -0.64 -1.75 10.49
N PHE A 106 -1.32 -2.61 9.72
CA PHE A 106 -2.39 -2.22 8.81
C PHE A 106 -3.73 -2.78 9.27
N ALA A 107 -4.61 -1.87 9.71
CA ALA A 107 -6.00 -2.19 9.98
C ALA A 107 -6.74 -2.35 8.66
N VAL A 108 -7.31 -3.52 8.40
CA VAL A 108 -7.95 -3.87 7.13
C VAL A 108 -9.31 -4.54 7.36
N ASP A 109 -10.14 -4.55 6.33
CA ASP A 109 -11.32 -5.39 6.26
C ASP A 109 -11.04 -6.70 5.48
N TYR A 110 -12.06 -7.55 5.32
CA TYR A 110 -11.95 -8.84 4.63
C TYR A 110 -11.57 -8.70 3.15
N ASP A 111 -11.97 -7.61 2.51
CA ASP A 111 -11.78 -7.39 1.07
C ASP A 111 -10.42 -6.76 0.73
N TYR A 112 -9.65 -6.29 1.72
CA TYR A 112 -8.39 -5.57 1.46
C TYR A 112 -7.35 -6.42 0.74
N LEU A 113 -7.03 -7.60 1.29
CA LEU A 113 -6.02 -8.48 0.69
C LEU A 113 -6.44 -8.95 -0.72
N PRO A 114 -7.69 -9.42 -0.95
CA PRO A 114 -8.16 -9.71 -2.29
C PRO A 114 -8.16 -8.50 -3.25
N ALA A 115 -8.45 -7.30 -2.74
CA ALA A 115 -8.48 -6.10 -3.56
C ALA A 115 -7.08 -5.65 -3.99
N TYR A 116 -6.09 -5.74 -3.14
CA TYR A 116 -4.72 -5.28 -3.40
C TYR A 116 -3.75 -6.40 -3.78
N LEU A 117 -4.16 -7.66 -3.63
CA LEU A 117 -3.49 -8.86 -4.10
C LEU A 117 -1.95 -8.89 -3.89
N PRO A 118 -1.43 -8.75 -2.70
CA PRO A 118 -0.15 -9.39 -2.47
C PRO A 118 -0.36 -10.91 -2.63
N ASP A 119 0.46 -11.58 -3.45
CA ASP A 119 0.39 -13.02 -3.63
C ASP A 119 0.44 -13.72 -2.28
N LEU A 120 -0.55 -14.55 -2.00
CA LEU A 120 -0.55 -15.40 -0.82
C LEU A 120 0.51 -16.50 -1.02
N ILE A 121 1.49 -16.58 -0.11
CA ILE A 121 2.54 -17.59 -0.16
C ILE A 121 2.05 -18.89 0.49
N CYS A 122 1.48 -18.78 1.69
CA CYS A 122 0.94 -19.90 2.42
C CYS A 122 -0.19 -19.47 3.37
N GLY A 123 -0.99 -20.43 3.83
CA GLY A 123 -2.13 -20.16 4.69
C GLY A 123 -3.34 -19.61 3.95
N ARG A 124 -4.04 -18.63 4.54
CA ARG A 124 -5.22 -18.00 3.96
C ARG A 124 -5.31 -16.50 4.28
N CYS A 125 -6.10 -15.77 3.51
CA CYS A 125 -6.56 -14.42 3.84
C CYS A 125 -7.67 -14.43 4.89
N PHE A 126 -8.06 -13.25 5.36
CA PHE A 126 -9.24 -13.09 6.21
C PHE A 126 -10.53 -13.48 5.46
N SER A 127 -11.49 -14.07 6.18
CA SER A 127 -12.81 -14.42 5.64
C SER A 127 -13.87 -14.40 6.74
N GLU A 128 -15.06 -13.96 6.40
CA GLU A 128 -16.23 -14.01 7.28
C GLU A 128 -16.69 -15.45 7.57
N ASP A 129 -16.41 -16.39 6.65
CA ASP A 129 -16.86 -17.78 6.73
C ASP A 129 -16.27 -18.56 7.91
N PHE A 130 -15.14 -18.10 8.46
CA PHE A 130 -14.43 -18.79 9.55
C PHE A 130 -14.79 -18.29 10.96
N GLY A 131 -15.94 -17.64 11.14
CA GLY A 131 -16.47 -17.26 12.46
C GLY A 131 -15.74 -16.10 13.13
N GLY A 132 -15.10 -15.27 12.34
CA GLY A 132 -14.44 -14.04 12.77
C GLY A 132 -12.93 -14.18 12.98
N ASP A 133 -12.19 -13.40 12.21
CA ASP A 133 -10.73 -13.38 12.23
C ASP A 133 -10.17 -12.27 13.15
N LEU A 134 -10.93 -11.83 14.17
CA LEU A 134 -10.55 -10.73 15.07
C LEU A 134 -9.23 -10.98 15.83
N ASN A 135 -8.96 -12.24 16.17
CA ASN A 135 -7.73 -12.63 16.87
C ASN A 135 -6.69 -13.23 15.92
N ARG A 136 -6.77 -12.90 14.64
CA ARG A 136 -5.89 -13.43 13.61
C ARG A 136 -5.19 -12.33 12.84
N ILE A 137 -4.01 -12.68 12.32
CA ILE A 137 -3.16 -11.76 11.55
C ILE A 137 -2.61 -12.44 10.30
N VAL A 138 -2.32 -11.61 9.30
CA VAL A 138 -1.57 -12.00 8.11
C VAL A 138 -0.27 -11.20 8.10
N LEU A 139 0.84 -11.84 7.79
CA LEU A 139 2.18 -11.23 7.74
C LEU A 139 2.65 -11.09 6.30
N ASN A 140 3.56 -10.16 6.04
CA ASN A 140 4.42 -10.27 4.86
C ASN A 140 5.71 -11.03 5.17
N GLU A 141 6.47 -11.44 4.15
CA GLU A 141 7.74 -12.20 4.32
C GLU A 141 8.73 -11.45 5.22
N GLU A 142 8.79 -10.13 5.12
CA GLU A 142 9.72 -9.33 5.93
C GLU A 142 9.34 -9.34 7.42
N ALA A 143 8.05 -9.38 7.76
CA ALA A 143 7.60 -9.52 9.15
C ALA A 143 7.92 -10.92 9.69
N VAL A 144 7.77 -11.98 8.88
CA VAL A 144 8.18 -13.35 9.22
C VAL A 144 9.67 -13.38 9.58
N ARG A 145 10.50 -12.82 8.71
CA ARG A 145 11.96 -12.73 8.90
C ARG A 145 12.34 -11.94 10.17
N LEU A 146 11.70 -10.78 10.37
CA LEU A 146 12.00 -9.91 11.53
C LEU A 146 11.60 -10.54 12.86
N LEU A 147 10.49 -11.30 12.87
CA LEU A 147 10.03 -12.05 14.04
C LEU A 147 10.88 -13.30 14.34
N GLY A 148 11.77 -13.69 13.41
CA GLY A 148 12.72 -14.78 13.61
C GLY A 148 12.17 -16.17 13.23
N TYR A 149 11.09 -16.26 12.47
CA TYR A 149 10.62 -17.54 11.94
C TYR A 149 11.49 -17.99 10.77
N GLU A 150 11.77 -19.30 10.67
CA GLU A 150 12.67 -19.89 9.67
C GLU A 150 12.11 -19.84 8.24
N SER A 151 10.79 -19.94 8.11
CA SER A 151 10.09 -19.87 6.83
C SER A 151 8.67 -19.34 6.99
N PRO A 152 8.00 -18.93 5.90
CA PRO A 152 6.58 -18.58 5.91
C PRO A 152 5.69 -19.68 6.50
N GLU A 153 5.95 -20.94 6.14
CA GLU A 153 5.17 -22.10 6.62
C GLU A 153 5.38 -22.33 8.12
N ALA A 154 6.59 -22.11 8.63
CA ALA A 154 6.92 -22.23 10.06
C ALA A 154 6.23 -21.15 10.91
N ALA A 155 5.85 -20.03 10.31
CA ALA A 155 5.12 -18.97 10.98
C ALA A 155 3.62 -19.28 11.14
N LEU A 156 3.03 -20.11 10.26
CA LEU A 156 1.60 -20.44 10.30
C LEU A 156 1.22 -21.11 11.63
N GLY A 157 0.09 -20.68 12.21
CA GLY A 157 -0.43 -21.16 13.48
C GLY A 157 0.36 -20.68 14.70
N GLN A 158 1.50 -20.01 14.51
CA GLN A 158 2.22 -19.37 15.61
C GLN A 158 1.47 -18.12 16.11
N GLN A 159 1.75 -17.72 17.32
CA GLN A 159 1.11 -16.56 17.94
C GLN A 159 2.09 -15.40 18.07
N VAL A 160 1.58 -14.20 17.83
CA VAL A 160 2.30 -12.93 18.04
C VAL A 160 1.62 -12.15 19.16
N LYS A 161 2.40 -11.69 20.11
CA LYS A 161 1.98 -10.73 21.11
C LYS A 161 2.17 -9.33 20.53
N MET A 162 1.07 -8.67 20.28
CA MET A 162 0.97 -7.26 19.98
C MET A 162 0.78 -6.51 21.30
N GLU A 163 1.68 -5.59 21.64
CA GLU A 163 1.66 -4.96 22.97
C GLU A 163 0.42 -4.10 23.25
N VAL A 164 -0.26 -3.63 22.19
CA VAL A 164 -1.49 -2.84 22.29
C VAL A 164 -2.77 -3.69 22.44
N VAL A 165 -2.64 -5.02 22.40
CA VAL A 165 -3.77 -5.96 22.48
C VAL A 165 -3.52 -6.96 23.59
N ALA A 166 -4.56 -7.23 24.40
CA ALA A 166 -4.42 -8.12 25.57
C ALA A 166 -4.08 -9.56 25.17
N ASP A 167 -4.80 -10.12 24.20
CA ASP A 167 -4.63 -11.50 23.77
C ASP A 167 -3.60 -11.63 22.64
N PRO A 168 -2.88 -12.75 22.54
CA PRO A 168 -2.02 -13.02 21.40
C PRO A 168 -2.86 -13.26 20.14
N LEU A 169 -2.28 -12.98 18.97
CA LEU A 169 -2.92 -13.12 17.68
C LEU A 169 -2.28 -14.25 16.88
N GLU A 170 -3.10 -15.11 16.28
CA GLU A 170 -2.66 -16.25 15.48
C GLU A 170 -2.32 -15.83 14.05
N ILE A 171 -1.17 -16.30 13.54
CA ILE A 171 -0.76 -16.10 12.14
C ILE A 171 -1.52 -17.12 11.27
N ILE A 172 -2.40 -16.64 10.40
CA ILE A 172 -3.21 -17.49 9.50
C ILE A 172 -2.74 -17.48 8.06
N GLY A 173 -1.88 -16.53 7.68
CA GLY A 173 -1.37 -16.43 6.33
C GLY A 173 -0.12 -15.59 6.23
N VAL A 174 0.64 -15.85 5.19
CA VAL A 174 1.80 -15.05 4.81
C VAL A 174 1.67 -14.65 3.35
N VAL A 175 1.78 -13.34 3.10
CA VAL A 175 1.76 -12.76 1.76
C VAL A 175 3.17 -12.36 1.32
N ARG A 176 3.38 -12.31 0.01
CA ARG A 176 4.63 -11.85 -0.60
C ARG A 176 4.91 -10.41 -0.20
N ASN A 177 6.19 -10.07 -0.09
CA ASN A 177 6.60 -8.69 0.06
C ASN A 177 6.13 -7.84 -1.12
N TYR A 178 5.63 -6.66 -0.83
CA TYR A 178 5.31 -5.64 -1.82
C TYR A 178 5.83 -4.27 -1.37
N HIS A 179 6.01 -3.37 -2.30
CA HIS A 179 6.45 -2.03 -1.98
C HIS A 179 5.27 -1.17 -1.54
N GLN A 180 5.16 -0.94 -0.24
CA GLN A 180 4.16 -0.03 0.34
C GLN A 180 4.42 1.43 -0.02
N GLN A 181 5.67 1.77 -0.32
CA GLN A 181 6.14 3.09 -0.73
C GLN A 181 6.81 3.00 -2.10
N SER A 182 7.72 3.91 -2.41
CA SER A 182 8.54 3.84 -3.62
C SER A 182 9.39 2.57 -3.66
N LEU A 183 9.65 2.05 -4.86
CA LEU A 183 10.56 0.91 -5.10
C LEU A 183 12.01 1.19 -4.68
N SER A 184 12.37 2.45 -4.43
CA SER A 184 13.66 2.82 -3.86
C SER A 184 13.80 2.50 -2.37
N VAL A 185 12.68 2.22 -1.69
CA VAL A 185 12.64 1.87 -0.27
C VAL A 185 12.61 0.35 -0.11
N ALA A 186 13.45 -0.17 0.79
CA ALA A 186 13.43 -1.60 1.13
C ALA A 186 12.06 -2.03 1.65
N TYR A 187 11.72 -3.30 1.47
CA TYR A 187 10.51 -3.88 2.04
C TYR A 187 10.46 -3.67 3.55
N LYS A 188 9.30 -3.24 4.03
CA LYS A 188 9.05 -3.07 5.45
C LYS A 188 8.29 -4.27 6.01
N PRO A 189 8.55 -4.65 7.27
CA PRO A 189 7.76 -5.67 7.94
C PRO A 189 6.35 -5.13 8.20
N ILE A 190 5.33 -5.89 7.76
CA ILE A 190 3.92 -5.50 7.84
C ILE A 190 3.11 -6.62 8.48
N ILE A 191 2.26 -6.24 9.43
CA ILE A 191 1.19 -7.07 9.98
C ILE A 191 -0.15 -6.50 9.55
N PHE A 192 -0.97 -7.32 8.90
CA PHE A 192 -2.37 -7.04 8.64
C PHE A 192 -3.23 -7.62 9.76
N PHE A 193 -4.21 -6.87 10.21
CA PHE A 193 -5.15 -7.29 11.23
C PHE A 193 -6.54 -6.67 10.98
N MET A 194 -7.58 -7.30 11.51
CA MET A 194 -8.94 -6.82 11.34
C MET A 194 -9.15 -5.47 12.06
N LYS A 195 -9.66 -4.47 11.35
CA LYS A 195 -9.84 -3.08 11.84
C LYS A 195 -10.67 -3.00 13.13
N GLU A 196 -11.59 -3.93 13.33
CA GLU A 196 -12.43 -3.99 14.52
C GLU A 196 -11.65 -4.40 15.78
N ARG A 197 -10.46 -5.02 15.62
CA ARG A 197 -9.64 -5.48 16.75
C ARG A 197 -8.98 -4.35 17.50
N VAL A 198 -8.61 -3.28 16.81
CA VAL A 198 -7.93 -2.11 17.38
C VAL A 198 -8.62 -0.84 16.87
N PRO A 199 -9.80 -0.48 17.43
CA PRO A 199 -10.66 0.58 16.89
C PRO A 199 -10.05 1.99 16.91
N PHE A 200 -9.00 2.22 17.69
CA PHE A 200 -8.29 3.51 17.73
C PHE A 200 -7.27 3.68 16.59
N ILE A 201 -7.00 2.64 15.82
CA ILE A 201 -6.21 2.76 14.59
C ILE A 201 -7.14 3.20 13.47
N GLU A 202 -6.87 4.39 12.94
CA GLU A 202 -7.69 4.98 11.89
C GLU A 202 -7.63 4.16 10.60
N THR A 203 -8.78 4.12 9.91
CA THR A 203 -8.92 3.55 8.57
C THR A 203 -9.33 4.64 7.59
N PRO A 204 -8.41 5.55 7.21
CA PRO A 204 -8.73 6.79 6.50
C PRO A 204 -9.05 6.60 5.01
N TYR A 205 -9.11 5.37 4.50
CA TYR A 205 -9.27 5.09 3.08
C TYR A 205 -10.41 4.13 2.79
N ILE A 206 -11.18 4.49 1.76
CA ILE A 206 -12.15 3.62 1.10
C ILE A 206 -11.62 3.40 -0.31
N SER A 207 -11.26 2.18 -0.65
CA SER A 207 -10.71 1.84 -1.95
C SER A 207 -11.74 1.07 -2.76
N ILE A 208 -11.94 1.51 -4.00
CA ILE A 208 -12.98 1.00 -4.90
C ILE A 208 -12.29 0.59 -6.20
N ARG A 209 -12.40 -0.69 -6.56
CA ARG A 209 -11.90 -1.18 -7.84
C ARG A 209 -12.98 -1.07 -8.90
N LEU A 210 -12.76 -0.20 -9.88
CA LEU A 210 -13.67 0.00 -11.00
C LEU A 210 -13.45 -1.08 -12.07
N THR A 211 -14.55 -1.53 -12.71
CA THR A 211 -14.55 -2.43 -13.85
C THR A 211 -15.27 -1.76 -15.02
N GLY A 212 -14.78 -1.95 -16.24
CA GLY A 212 -15.42 -1.39 -17.41
C GLY A 212 -14.87 -0.03 -17.88
N GLU A 213 -15.50 0.55 -18.88
CA GLU A 213 -15.17 1.86 -19.45
C GLU A 213 -16.07 2.94 -18.84
N GLY A 214 -15.65 4.21 -18.91
CA GLY A 214 -16.44 5.35 -18.43
C GLY A 214 -16.16 5.78 -16.99
N GLU A 215 -14.89 5.84 -16.61
CA GLU A 215 -14.45 6.23 -15.26
C GLU A 215 -15.08 7.54 -14.76
N ASP A 216 -15.23 8.56 -15.63
CA ASP A 216 -15.80 9.86 -15.26
C ASP A 216 -17.27 9.78 -14.87
N SER A 217 -18.08 8.96 -15.57
CA SER A 217 -19.49 8.80 -15.24
C SER A 217 -19.67 8.03 -13.93
N VAL A 218 -18.90 6.96 -13.73
CA VAL A 218 -18.91 6.17 -12.50
C VAL A 218 -18.44 7.02 -11.31
N LEU A 219 -17.42 7.85 -11.50
CA LEU A 219 -16.95 8.77 -10.48
C LEU A 219 -18.02 9.82 -10.09
N ALA A 220 -18.75 10.34 -11.07
CA ALA A 220 -19.83 11.30 -10.79
C ALA A 220 -20.96 10.66 -9.98
N GLU A 221 -21.34 9.42 -10.29
CA GLU A 221 -22.36 8.68 -9.54
C GLU A 221 -21.88 8.30 -8.13
N ILE A 222 -20.63 7.87 -7.97
CA ILE A 222 -20.03 7.61 -6.64
C ILE A 222 -20.01 8.90 -5.81
N ARG A 223 -19.67 10.04 -6.41
CA ARG A 223 -19.68 11.35 -5.74
C ARG A 223 -21.07 11.71 -5.26
N GLN A 224 -22.08 11.53 -6.11
CA GLN A 224 -23.48 11.77 -5.74
C GLN A 224 -23.90 10.88 -4.57
N LEU A 225 -23.62 9.57 -4.66
CA LEU A 225 -23.90 8.62 -3.60
C LEU A 225 -23.18 8.99 -2.30
N TYR A 226 -21.91 9.40 -2.37
CA TYR A 226 -21.16 9.85 -1.21
C TYR A 226 -21.84 11.03 -0.51
N HIS A 227 -22.31 12.04 -1.26
CA HIS A 227 -23.01 13.19 -0.68
C HIS A 227 -24.37 12.85 -0.08
N GLU A 228 -25.05 11.81 -0.58
CA GLU A 228 -26.28 11.30 0.05
C GLU A 228 -26.00 10.75 1.47
N TYR A 229 -24.92 10.00 1.65
CA TYR A 229 -24.56 9.41 2.94
C TYR A 229 -23.80 10.38 3.85
N PHE A 230 -23.00 11.27 3.28
CA PHE A 230 -22.06 12.17 3.99
C PHE A 230 -22.19 13.63 3.52
N PRO A 231 -23.35 14.27 3.72
CA PRO A 231 -23.65 15.58 3.14
C PRO A 231 -22.74 16.70 3.63
N THR A 232 -22.15 16.57 4.83
CA THR A 232 -21.25 17.55 5.44
C THR A 232 -19.76 17.27 5.20
N SER A 233 -19.43 16.16 4.57
CA SER A 233 -18.05 15.75 4.35
C SER A 233 -17.58 16.10 2.94
N LEU A 234 -16.33 16.55 2.82
CA LEU A 234 -15.72 16.80 1.53
C LEU A 234 -15.43 15.48 0.81
N PHE A 235 -15.87 15.37 -0.43
CA PHE A 235 -15.49 14.25 -1.30
C PHE A 235 -14.05 14.46 -1.80
N SER A 236 -13.10 13.84 -1.13
CA SER A 236 -11.68 13.86 -1.51
C SER A 236 -11.24 12.49 -1.99
N TYR A 237 -10.70 12.43 -3.19
CA TYR A 237 -10.30 11.17 -3.83
C TYR A 237 -9.01 11.32 -4.63
N PHE A 238 -8.43 10.19 -4.98
CA PHE A 238 -7.36 10.07 -5.98
C PHE A 238 -7.40 8.69 -6.62
N PHE A 239 -6.87 8.59 -7.83
CA PHE A 239 -6.61 7.27 -8.42
C PHE A 239 -5.22 6.79 -8.00
N LEU A 240 -5.11 5.50 -7.71
CA LEU A 240 -3.85 4.92 -7.24
C LEU A 240 -2.73 5.06 -8.28
N ASN A 241 -3.08 5.01 -9.56
CA ASN A 241 -2.13 5.21 -10.65
C ASN A 241 -1.55 6.65 -10.70
N ASP A 242 -2.38 7.65 -10.37
CA ASP A 242 -1.93 9.05 -10.32
C ASP A 242 -0.94 9.28 -9.16
N LEU A 243 -1.18 8.63 -8.04
CA LEU A 243 -0.26 8.66 -6.89
C LEU A 243 1.12 8.12 -7.28
N ASN A 244 1.17 7.03 -8.03
CA ASN A 244 2.42 6.49 -8.55
C ASN A 244 3.16 7.48 -9.44
N THR A 245 2.45 8.09 -10.37
CA THR A 245 3.03 9.11 -11.24
C THR A 245 3.62 10.26 -10.44
N PHE A 246 2.97 10.65 -9.35
CA PHE A 246 3.44 11.70 -8.46
C PHE A 246 4.69 11.28 -7.67
N LEU A 247 4.73 10.07 -7.11
CA LEU A 247 5.87 9.55 -6.34
C LEU A 247 7.18 9.55 -7.15
N TYR A 248 7.11 9.23 -8.44
CA TYR A 248 8.28 9.20 -9.32
C TYR A 248 8.53 10.51 -10.09
N LYS A 249 7.72 11.55 -9.87
CA LYS A 249 7.87 12.84 -10.55
C LYS A 249 9.20 13.52 -10.23
N SER A 250 9.63 13.43 -8.98
CA SER A 250 10.93 13.99 -8.53
C SER A 250 12.09 13.31 -9.27
N ASP A 251 12.11 11.98 -9.29
CA ASP A 251 13.18 11.21 -9.92
C ASP A 251 13.24 11.47 -11.44
N ARG A 252 12.08 11.62 -12.08
CA ARG A 252 11.99 12.00 -13.50
C ARG A 252 12.53 13.40 -13.76
N ASN A 253 12.28 14.36 -12.87
CA ASN A 253 12.79 15.73 -13.00
C ASN A 253 14.32 15.76 -12.85
N PHE A 254 14.88 14.97 -11.94
CA PHE A 254 16.34 14.80 -11.86
C PHE A 254 16.93 14.24 -13.16
N GLY A 255 16.28 13.24 -13.76
CA GLY A 255 16.69 12.71 -15.07
C GLY A 255 16.77 13.78 -16.16
N TRP A 256 15.79 14.67 -16.24
CA TRP A 256 15.81 15.78 -17.22
C TRP A 256 16.89 16.82 -16.93
N ILE A 257 17.18 17.13 -15.67
CA ILE A 257 18.28 18.05 -15.28
C ILE A 257 19.62 17.46 -15.71
N PHE A 258 19.87 16.18 -15.45
CA PHE A 258 21.10 15.49 -15.87
C PHE A 258 21.22 15.41 -17.39
N ALA A 259 20.10 15.16 -18.11
CA ALA A 259 20.11 15.15 -19.56
C ALA A 259 20.48 16.53 -20.14
N GLY A 260 19.92 17.60 -19.57
CA GLY A 260 20.28 18.98 -19.96
C GLY A 260 21.77 19.32 -19.69
N ALA A 261 22.27 18.92 -18.52
CA ALA A 261 23.69 19.11 -18.16
C ALA A 261 24.64 18.32 -19.09
N ALA A 262 24.28 17.07 -19.44
CA ALA A 262 25.03 16.25 -20.37
C ALA A 262 25.06 16.88 -21.77
N LEU A 263 23.96 17.45 -22.24
CA LEU A 263 23.85 18.13 -23.54
C LEU A 263 24.74 19.38 -23.58
N LEU A 264 24.77 20.17 -22.49
CA LEU A 264 25.65 21.34 -22.36
C LEU A 264 27.12 20.98 -22.25
N ALA A 265 27.47 19.80 -21.73
CA ALA A 265 28.86 19.35 -21.62
C ALA A 265 29.44 18.84 -22.95
N VAL A 266 28.60 18.57 -23.96
CA VAL A 266 29.00 18.12 -25.31
C VAL A 266 29.35 19.32 -26.21
N PHE A 267 28.74 20.48 -25.97
CA PHE A 267 28.99 21.74 -26.71
C PHE A 267 30.02 22.62 -25.98
#